data_98d115bc1d6dca592671bfceb201f0c3
#
_entry.id   98d115bc1d6dca592671bfceb201f0c3
#
_cell.length_a   1.000
_cell.length_b   1.000
_cell.length_c   1.000
_cell.angle_alpha   90.00
_cell.angle_beta   90.00
_cell.angle_gamma   90.00
#
_symmetry.space_group_name_H-M   'P 1'
#
loop_
_entity.id
_entity.type
_entity.pdbx_description
1 polymer ?
#
loop_
_entity_poly.entity_id
_entity_poly.type
_entity_poly.pdbx_seq_one_letter_code
_entity_poly.pdbx_strand_id
1 'polypeptide(L)'
;MKTINVILSGGVGSRLWPLSRKSQPKQYLPIFDGETLFQSTVKRNAEFCDQTMVVGNCDNFELSRKDLNSAGTEGFVEIIEACPRNTAAAIAFAAFAAKPEDILFVTPSDHLITSKLAYNTAVERAIQLAQGGYIVTFGLKPTRPETGFGYIEAEGEEVKGFREKPNQETAEAFLKSGNFFWNSGMFCFQAGVYLDELKSFEPEVYATSKTAFEKAEEGKLDFDLSMNIPSISVDYAVMEKTDKIKVVPSTFAWSDMGSFESIYDHFKKQGHPVDSKGNMVIGTNLHTEFLGLKNTLLIHTPDAILVLKKDNAQDVKKVFERLEKEKPELVS
;
A
#
# COMPACT_ATOMS: atom_id res chain seq x y z
N MET A 1 11.78 12.70 -20.49
CA MET A 1 10.64 12.13 -19.74
C MET A 1 10.96 10.68 -19.47
N LYS A 2 11.07 10.30 -18.20
CA LYS A 2 11.26 8.92 -17.73
C LYS A 2 10.00 8.47 -17.02
N THR A 3 9.79 7.16 -16.94
CA THR A 3 8.82 6.57 -16.01
C THR A 3 9.56 6.06 -14.78
N ILE A 4 9.19 6.54 -13.60
CA ILE A 4 9.84 6.21 -12.33
C ILE A 4 8.88 5.37 -11.49
N ASN A 5 9.32 4.16 -11.12
CA ASN A 5 8.64 3.32 -10.15
C ASN A 5 8.85 3.90 -8.75
N VAL A 6 7.84 4.56 -8.19
CA VAL A 6 7.88 5.11 -6.83
C VAL A 6 7.20 4.11 -5.89
N ILE A 7 7.98 3.48 -5.03
CA ILE A 7 7.49 2.50 -4.05
C ILE A 7 7.35 3.18 -2.70
N LEU A 8 6.12 3.27 -2.21
CA LEU A 8 5.85 3.77 -0.85
C LEU A 8 5.98 2.60 0.14
N SER A 9 6.95 2.70 1.03
CA SER A 9 7.26 1.63 1.99
C SER A 9 7.20 2.16 3.41
N GLY A 10 5.97 2.47 3.80
CA GLY A 10 5.67 3.03 5.13
C GLY A 10 4.90 2.13 6.04
N GLY A 11 4.49 1.77 6.89
CA GLY A 11 3.52 0.99 7.67
C GLY A 11 4.07 -0.36 8.15
N VAL A 12 3.72 -0.70 9.37
CA VAL A 12 4.14 -1.95 10.03
C VAL A 12 3.27 -3.14 9.61
N GLY A 13 2.00 -2.89 9.24
CA GLY A 13 1.03 -3.98 9.04
C GLY A 13 0.54 -4.59 10.36
N SER A 14 0.25 -3.76 11.35
CA SER A 14 -0.11 -4.16 12.74
C SER A 14 -1.26 -5.18 12.85
N ARG A 15 -2.14 -5.26 11.83
CA ARG A 15 -3.22 -6.27 11.79
C ARG A 15 -2.73 -7.69 11.50
N LEU A 16 -1.44 -7.86 11.18
CA LEU A 16 -0.82 -9.16 10.93
C LEU A 16 0.09 -9.62 12.08
N TRP A 17 0.05 -8.94 13.23
CA TRP A 17 0.70 -9.47 14.42
C TRP A 17 0.15 -10.90 14.72
N PRO A 18 0.97 -11.88 15.08
CA PRO A 18 2.39 -11.85 15.40
C PRO A 18 3.35 -12.04 14.21
N LEU A 19 2.90 -12.15 12.97
CA LEU A 19 3.78 -12.28 11.81
C LEU A 19 4.55 -10.99 11.53
N SER A 20 3.85 -9.84 11.57
CA SER A 20 4.48 -8.53 11.38
C SER A 20 4.97 -7.93 12.70
N ARG A 21 6.09 -7.24 12.64
CA ARG A 21 6.74 -6.52 13.73
C ARG A 21 7.21 -5.14 13.21
N LYS A 22 7.55 -4.22 14.11
CA LYS A 22 8.20 -2.95 13.72
C LYS A 22 9.53 -3.21 13.01
N SER A 23 10.31 -4.19 13.48
CA SER A 23 11.57 -4.62 12.86
C SER A 23 11.39 -5.46 11.59
N GLN A 24 10.23 -6.01 11.34
CA GLN A 24 9.90 -6.78 10.14
C GLN A 24 8.45 -6.53 9.71
N PRO A 25 8.19 -5.38 9.07
CA PRO A 25 6.87 -5.02 8.56
C PRO A 25 6.34 -5.99 7.50
N LYS A 26 5.02 -5.96 7.31
CA LYS A 26 4.26 -6.84 6.41
C LYS A 26 4.90 -7.01 5.04
N GLN A 27 5.32 -5.93 4.41
CA GLN A 27 5.87 -5.93 3.06
C GLN A 27 7.18 -6.71 2.91
N TYR A 28 7.89 -6.95 4.02
CA TYR A 28 9.16 -7.69 4.06
C TYR A 28 9.02 -9.12 4.61
N LEU A 29 7.78 -9.60 4.81
CA LEU A 29 7.53 -10.99 5.23
C LEU A 29 7.66 -11.92 4.01
N PRO A 30 8.54 -12.96 4.05
CA PRO A 30 8.72 -13.89 2.94
C PRO A 30 7.66 -15.01 2.96
N ILE A 31 6.39 -14.65 3.11
CA ILE A 31 5.27 -15.59 3.25
C ILE A 31 4.46 -15.79 1.97
N PHE A 32 4.86 -15.12 0.88
CA PHE A 32 4.19 -15.19 -0.41
C PHE A 32 5.10 -15.89 -1.41
N ASP A 33 4.98 -17.20 -1.52
CA ASP A 33 5.79 -18.06 -2.42
C ASP A 33 7.32 -17.91 -2.24
N GLY A 34 7.76 -17.60 -1.00
CA GLY A 34 9.17 -17.37 -0.69
C GLY A 34 9.70 -15.99 -1.04
N GLU A 35 8.85 -15.12 -1.59
CA GLU A 35 9.16 -13.71 -1.87
C GLU A 35 8.46 -12.78 -0.88
N THR A 36 8.96 -11.55 -0.77
CA THR A 36 8.28 -10.47 -0.06
C THR A 36 7.35 -9.72 -1.00
N LEU A 37 6.32 -9.07 -0.48
CA LEU A 37 5.44 -8.20 -1.29
C LEU A 37 6.22 -7.03 -1.91
N PHE A 38 7.24 -6.55 -1.19
CA PHE A 38 8.15 -5.51 -1.69
C PHE A 38 8.92 -5.99 -2.92
N GLN A 39 9.57 -7.17 -2.87
CA GLN A 39 10.27 -7.76 -4.02
C GLN A 39 9.34 -7.99 -5.20
N SER A 40 8.14 -8.53 -4.95
CA SER A 40 7.13 -8.74 -5.98
C SER A 40 6.70 -7.42 -6.64
N THR A 41 6.59 -6.32 -5.87
CA THR A 41 6.28 -4.99 -6.40
C THR A 41 7.41 -4.43 -7.26
N VAL A 42 8.65 -4.54 -6.81
CA VAL A 42 9.84 -4.14 -7.58
C VAL A 42 9.89 -4.85 -8.94
N LYS A 43 9.82 -6.19 -8.91
CA LYS A 43 9.91 -7.03 -10.13
C LYS A 43 8.77 -6.77 -11.10
N ARG A 44 7.55 -6.63 -10.57
CA ARG A 44 6.35 -6.40 -11.38
C ARG A 44 6.40 -5.08 -12.15
N ASN A 45 6.94 -4.02 -11.54
CA ASN A 45 6.95 -2.69 -12.12
C ASN A 45 8.19 -2.43 -13.02
N ALA A 46 9.23 -3.25 -12.91
CA ALA A 46 10.48 -3.07 -13.66
C ALA A 46 10.29 -3.02 -15.19
N GLU A 47 9.24 -3.66 -15.73
CA GLU A 47 8.98 -3.67 -17.18
C GLU A 47 8.54 -2.30 -17.72
N PHE A 48 8.03 -1.41 -16.88
CA PHE A 48 7.43 -0.14 -17.27
C PHE A 48 8.26 1.08 -16.90
N CYS A 49 9.29 0.89 -16.09
CA CYS A 49 9.98 1.98 -15.43
C CYS A 49 11.47 2.01 -15.74
N ASP A 50 11.98 3.20 -16.04
CA ASP A 50 13.40 3.47 -16.31
C ASP A 50 14.24 3.52 -15.04
N GLN A 51 13.60 3.76 -13.89
CA GLN A 51 14.26 3.95 -12.59
C GLN A 51 13.33 3.52 -11.45
N THR A 52 13.91 3.04 -10.36
CA THR A 52 13.18 2.77 -9.11
C THR A 52 13.55 3.82 -8.06
N MET A 53 12.55 4.30 -7.36
CA MET A 53 12.65 5.20 -6.21
C MET A 53 11.86 4.62 -5.05
N VAL A 54 12.44 4.59 -3.86
CA VAL A 54 11.75 4.12 -2.65
C VAL A 54 11.62 5.27 -1.67
N VAL A 55 10.39 5.51 -1.21
CA VAL A 55 10.12 6.41 -0.09
C VAL A 55 9.74 5.54 1.10
N GLY A 56 10.58 5.50 2.10
CA GLY A 56 10.45 4.64 3.28
C GLY A 56 10.91 5.33 4.55
N ASN A 57 10.73 4.69 5.69
CA ASN A 57 11.10 5.26 6.98
C ASN A 57 12.52 4.83 7.42
N CYS A 58 13.06 5.59 8.38
CA CYS A 58 14.39 5.36 8.95
C CYS A 58 14.53 4.02 9.69
N ASP A 59 13.44 3.40 10.13
CA ASP A 59 13.49 2.14 10.88
C ASP A 59 13.68 0.92 9.98
N ASN A 60 13.28 1.02 8.70
CA ASN A 60 13.14 -0.14 7.81
C ASN A 60 13.86 0.00 6.46
N PHE A 61 14.59 1.08 6.21
CA PHE A 61 15.25 1.31 4.91
C PHE A 61 16.30 0.24 4.56
N GLU A 62 16.94 -0.37 5.55
CA GLU A 62 17.88 -1.48 5.31
C GLU A 62 17.17 -2.73 4.74
N LEU A 63 15.91 -2.98 5.13
CA LEU A 63 15.09 -4.04 4.55
C LEU A 63 14.77 -3.77 3.09
N SER A 64 14.44 -2.50 2.75
CA SER A 64 14.24 -2.08 1.36
C SER A 64 15.48 -2.33 0.51
N ARG A 65 16.67 -1.93 0.99
CA ARG A 65 17.95 -2.14 0.30
C ARG A 65 18.24 -3.61 0.07
N LYS A 66 18.04 -4.45 1.10
CA LYS A 66 18.22 -5.89 1.00
C LYS A 66 17.33 -6.48 -0.10
N ASP A 67 16.06 -6.09 -0.13
CA ASP A 67 15.09 -6.62 -1.08
C ASP A 67 15.32 -6.09 -2.50
N LEU A 68 15.71 -4.82 -2.68
CA LEU A 68 16.12 -4.25 -3.97
C LEU A 68 17.33 -5.00 -4.55
N ASN A 69 18.37 -5.20 -3.72
CA ASN A 69 19.56 -5.94 -4.13
C ASN A 69 19.21 -7.40 -4.50
N SER A 70 18.34 -8.05 -3.72
CA SER A 70 17.87 -9.42 -4.01
C SER A 70 17.04 -9.49 -5.28
N ALA A 71 16.34 -8.43 -5.64
CA ALA A 71 15.60 -8.31 -6.91
C ALA A 71 16.49 -7.92 -8.10
N GLY A 72 17.80 -7.69 -7.89
CA GLY A 72 18.74 -7.27 -8.93
C GLY A 72 18.55 -5.83 -9.40
N THR A 73 17.97 -4.96 -8.57
CA THR A 73 17.73 -3.55 -8.91
C THR A 73 18.95 -2.71 -8.58
N GLU A 74 19.56 -2.12 -9.59
CA GLU A 74 20.72 -1.22 -9.45
C GLU A 74 20.30 0.24 -9.66
N GLY A 75 21.09 1.17 -9.07
CA GLY A 75 20.92 2.61 -9.32
C GLY A 75 19.60 3.20 -8.83
N PHE A 76 18.98 2.60 -7.82
CA PHE A 76 17.75 3.12 -7.23
C PHE A 76 18.01 4.39 -6.39
N VAL A 77 16.96 5.20 -6.24
CA VAL A 77 16.94 6.39 -5.38
C VAL A 77 16.22 6.06 -4.09
N GLU A 78 16.78 6.44 -2.96
CA GLU A 78 16.13 6.32 -1.65
C GLU A 78 15.82 7.68 -1.06
N ILE A 79 14.60 7.82 -0.53
CA ILE A 79 14.17 8.94 0.29
C ILE A 79 13.74 8.36 1.63
N ILE A 80 14.44 8.74 2.69
CA ILE A 80 14.29 8.16 4.02
C ILE A 80 13.58 9.18 4.91
N GLU A 81 12.31 8.91 5.19
CA GLU A 81 11.51 9.71 6.09
C GLU A 81 11.98 9.53 7.54
N ALA A 82 12.25 10.63 8.23
CA ALA A 82 12.63 10.63 9.64
C ALA A 82 11.42 10.31 10.56
N CYS A 83 10.22 10.66 10.12
CA CYS A 83 8.95 10.29 10.76
C CYS A 83 7.83 10.24 9.72
N PRO A 84 6.81 9.37 9.89
CA PRO A 84 5.72 9.24 8.91
C PRO A 84 4.82 10.48 8.93
N ARG A 85 4.63 11.10 7.76
CA ARG A 85 3.72 12.26 7.56
C ARG A 85 2.63 11.97 6.52
N ASN A 86 2.27 10.70 6.36
CA ASN A 86 1.25 10.23 5.44
C ASN A 86 1.65 10.37 3.95
N THR A 87 0.78 9.92 3.05
CA THR A 87 1.13 9.67 1.64
C THR A 87 1.27 10.94 0.79
N ALA A 88 0.63 12.06 1.14
CA ALA A 88 0.78 13.29 0.35
C ALA A 88 2.23 13.81 0.40
N ALA A 89 2.84 13.88 1.58
CA ALA A 89 4.23 14.29 1.75
C ALA A 89 5.20 13.28 1.11
N ALA A 90 4.99 11.98 1.32
CA ALA A 90 5.83 10.93 0.75
C ALA A 90 5.89 11.00 -0.79
N ILE A 91 4.74 11.23 -1.44
CA ILE A 91 4.68 11.41 -2.89
C ILE A 91 5.32 12.74 -3.32
N ALA A 92 5.15 13.82 -2.52
CA ALA A 92 5.80 15.10 -2.82
C ALA A 92 7.33 14.98 -2.82
N PHE A 93 7.93 14.22 -1.90
CA PHE A 93 9.36 13.99 -1.89
C PHE A 93 9.83 13.29 -3.18
N ALA A 94 9.11 12.26 -3.63
CA ALA A 94 9.41 11.60 -4.89
C ALA A 94 9.27 12.56 -6.09
N ALA A 95 8.26 13.42 -6.07
CA ALA A 95 8.04 14.40 -7.14
C ALA A 95 9.11 15.50 -7.16
N PHE A 96 9.64 15.94 -6.01
CA PHE A 96 10.76 16.88 -5.93
C PHE A 96 12.08 16.26 -6.43
N ALA A 97 12.25 14.95 -6.29
CA ALA A 97 13.44 14.23 -6.77
C ALA A 97 13.41 13.96 -8.28
N ALA A 98 12.26 14.11 -8.94
CA ALA A 98 12.06 13.89 -10.36
C ALA A 98 12.04 15.20 -11.15
N LYS A 99 12.13 15.13 -12.48
CA LYS A 99 11.85 16.28 -13.34
C LYS A 99 10.34 16.47 -13.46
N PRO A 100 9.85 17.71 -13.66
CA PRO A 100 8.41 17.98 -13.77
C PRO A 100 7.68 17.14 -14.83
N GLU A 101 8.35 16.85 -15.95
CA GLU A 101 7.83 16.03 -17.05
C GLU A 101 7.94 14.51 -16.84
N ASP A 102 8.66 14.03 -15.83
CA ASP A 102 8.80 12.60 -15.56
C ASP A 102 7.48 12.03 -14.99
N ILE A 103 7.16 10.81 -15.42
CA ILE A 103 6.00 10.06 -14.95
C ILE A 103 6.35 9.34 -13.66
N LEU A 104 5.62 9.60 -12.60
CA LEU A 104 5.69 8.83 -11.37
C LEU A 104 4.62 7.75 -11.38
N PHE A 105 5.04 6.50 -11.35
CA PHE A 105 4.16 5.37 -11.11
C PHE A 105 4.27 4.99 -9.63
N VAL A 106 3.35 5.49 -8.82
CA VAL A 106 3.35 5.38 -7.36
C VAL A 106 2.59 4.13 -6.94
N THR A 107 3.26 3.24 -6.21
CA THR A 107 2.69 1.97 -5.77
C THR A 107 3.00 1.70 -4.30
N PRO A 108 2.03 1.21 -3.51
CA PRO A 108 2.31 0.63 -2.20
C PRO A 108 3.21 -0.61 -2.33
N SER A 109 4.11 -0.80 -1.37
CA SER A 109 5.04 -1.94 -1.34
C SER A 109 4.41 -3.26 -0.88
N ASP A 110 3.17 -3.22 -0.40
CA ASP A 110 2.57 -4.28 0.42
C ASP A 110 1.31 -4.89 -0.19
N HIS A 111 1.08 -4.67 -1.49
CA HIS A 111 -0.06 -5.22 -2.23
C HIS A 111 0.32 -6.46 -3.03
N LEU A 112 -0.53 -7.48 -2.93
CA LEU A 112 -0.45 -8.66 -3.79
C LEU A 112 -1.26 -8.43 -5.06
N ILE A 113 -0.59 -8.55 -6.21
CA ILE A 113 -1.21 -8.45 -7.53
C ILE A 113 -0.84 -9.69 -8.34
N THR A 114 -1.85 -10.33 -8.91
CA THR A 114 -1.69 -11.43 -9.85
C THR A 114 -2.34 -11.08 -11.19
N SER A 115 -2.27 -11.94 -12.21
CA SER A 115 -2.79 -11.65 -13.55
C SER A 115 -1.94 -10.61 -14.31
N LYS A 116 -0.68 -10.97 -14.56
CA LYS A 116 0.34 -10.12 -15.20
C LYS A 116 -0.17 -9.39 -16.45
N LEU A 117 -0.84 -10.06 -17.38
CA LEU A 117 -1.31 -9.44 -18.63
C LEU A 117 -2.31 -8.31 -18.38
N ALA A 118 -3.31 -8.53 -17.52
CA ALA A 118 -4.30 -7.51 -17.19
C ALA A 118 -3.66 -6.31 -16.43
N TYR A 119 -2.67 -6.58 -15.60
CA TYR A 119 -1.90 -5.54 -14.93
C TYR A 119 -1.10 -4.70 -15.93
N ASN A 120 -0.37 -5.34 -16.82
CA ASN A 120 0.44 -4.67 -17.85
C ASN A 120 -0.42 -3.73 -18.71
N THR A 121 -1.55 -4.22 -19.22
CA THR A 121 -2.49 -3.39 -20.00
C THR A 121 -2.99 -2.17 -19.22
N ALA A 122 -3.30 -2.33 -17.93
CA ALA A 122 -3.75 -1.23 -17.10
C ALA A 122 -2.65 -0.20 -16.87
N VAL A 123 -1.41 -0.64 -16.61
CA VAL A 123 -0.26 0.26 -16.39
C VAL A 123 0.09 1.03 -17.65
N GLU A 124 0.14 0.38 -18.82
CA GLU A 124 0.37 1.05 -20.11
C GLU A 124 -0.68 2.13 -20.36
N ARG A 125 -1.97 1.83 -20.10
CA ARG A 125 -3.03 2.83 -20.24
C ARG A 125 -2.88 3.98 -19.26
N ALA A 126 -2.52 3.72 -18.01
CA ALA A 126 -2.29 4.75 -17.01
C ALA A 126 -1.15 5.69 -17.40
N ILE A 127 -0.03 5.14 -17.93
CA ILE A 127 1.10 5.95 -18.43
C ILE A 127 0.65 6.87 -19.57
N GLN A 128 -0.13 6.37 -20.53
CA GLN A 128 -0.66 7.17 -21.65
C GLN A 128 -1.52 8.36 -21.15
N LEU A 129 -2.41 8.11 -20.20
CA LEU A 129 -3.24 9.16 -19.61
C LEU A 129 -2.40 10.18 -18.82
N ALA A 130 -1.41 9.69 -18.04
CA ALA A 130 -0.50 10.55 -17.29
C ALA A 130 0.34 11.45 -18.20
N GLN A 131 0.77 10.98 -19.38
CA GLN A 131 1.43 11.78 -20.42
C GLN A 131 0.53 12.91 -20.94
N GLY A 132 -0.79 12.70 -20.90
CA GLY A 132 -1.79 13.72 -21.22
C GLY A 132 -2.04 14.75 -20.12
N GLY A 133 -1.30 14.71 -19.00
CA GLY A 133 -1.43 15.66 -17.88
C GLY A 133 -2.51 15.29 -16.86
N TYR A 134 -2.99 14.05 -16.88
CA TYR A 134 -3.95 13.55 -15.89
C TYR A 134 -3.26 12.90 -14.69
N ILE A 135 -3.94 12.93 -13.55
CA ILE A 135 -3.64 12.09 -12.39
C ILE A 135 -4.50 10.83 -12.53
N VAL A 136 -3.84 9.68 -12.61
CA VAL A 136 -4.52 8.41 -12.90
C VAL A 136 -4.48 7.50 -11.69
N THR A 137 -5.62 6.89 -11.36
CA THR A 137 -5.73 5.82 -10.38
C THR A 137 -6.26 4.53 -11.02
N PHE A 138 -6.11 3.39 -10.33
CA PHE A 138 -6.56 2.09 -10.81
C PHE A 138 -7.79 1.66 -10.02
N GLY A 139 -8.90 1.54 -10.72
CA GLY A 139 -10.19 1.17 -10.14
C GLY A 139 -10.43 -0.33 -10.21
N LEU A 140 -10.70 -0.96 -9.08
CA LEU A 140 -10.98 -2.38 -8.97
C LEU A 140 -12.46 -2.62 -8.69
N LYS A 141 -13.08 -3.58 -9.39
CA LYS A 141 -14.51 -3.83 -9.19
C LYS A 141 -14.79 -4.36 -7.78
N PRO A 142 -15.65 -3.69 -7.00
CA PRO A 142 -16.01 -4.14 -5.66
C PRO A 142 -16.69 -5.49 -5.69
N THR A 143 -16.31 -6.38 -4.78
CA THR A 143 -16.93 -7.71 -4.60
C THR A 143 -17.70 -7.83 -3.27
N ARG A 144 -17.52 -6.86 -2.37
CA ARG A 144 -18.16 -6.76 -1.06
C ARG A 144 -18.19 -5.29 -0.60
N PRO A 145 -19.02 -4.93 0.39
CA PRO A 145 -19.02 -3.58 0.95
C PRO A 145 -17.84 -3.41 1.93
N GLU A 146 -16.68 -2.99 1.42
CA GLU A 146 -15.47 -2.81 2.20
C GLU A 146 -15.35 -1.36 2.71
N THR A 147 -15.36 -1.16 4.02
CA THR A 147 -15.28 0.17 4.64
C THR A 147 -13.85 0.68 4.85
N GLY A 148 -12.86 -0.18 4.64
CA GLY A 148 -11.43 0.15 4.76
C GLY A 148 -10.83 0.77 3.50
N PHE A 149 -11.56 0.79 2.37
CA PHE A 149 -11.07 1.26 1.09
C PHE A 149 -11.74 2.56 0.64
N GLY A 150 -11.06 3.31 -0.22
CA GLY A 150 -11.65 4.39 -1.00
C GLY A 150 -12.50 3.86 -2.15
N TYR A 151 -13.54 4.60 -2.51
CA TYR A 151 -14.43 4.30 -3.63
C TYR A 151 -14.40 5.42 -4.66
N ILE A 152 -14.34 5.04 -5.94
CA ILE A 152 -14.30 5.94 -7.08
C ILE A 152 -15.58 5.73 -7.87
N GLU A 153 -16.43 6.76 -7.96
CA GLU A 153 -17.56 6.78 -8.88
C GLU A 153 -17.04 7.17 -10.27
N ALA A 154 -17.31 6.35 -11.29
CA ALA A 154 -16.81 6.63 -12.62
C ALA A 154 -17.75 6.12 -13.73
N GLU A 155 -17.64 6.80 -14.89
CA GLU A 155 -18.21 6.40 -16.16
C GLU A 155 -17.08 6.22 -17.19
N GLY A 156 -16.76 4.96 -17.50
CA GLY A 156 -15.53 4.65 -18.24
C GLY A 156 -14.28 5.07 -17.47
N GLU A 157 -13.48 5.98 -18.03
CA GLU A 157 -12.29 6.54 -17.38
C GLU A 157 -12.55 7.88 -16.66
N GLU A 158 -13.75 8.44 -16.82
CA GLU A 158 -14.14 9.73 -16.23
C GLU A 158 -14.57 9.55 -14.78
N VAL A 159 -13.82 10.13 -13.85
CA VAL A 159 -14.16 10.12 -12.42
C VAL A 159 -15.24 11.18 -12.16
N LYS A 160 -16.31 10.77 -11.48
CA LYS A 160 -17.42 11.64 -11.05
C LYS A 160 -17.35 11.98 -9.56
N GLY A 161 -16.66 11.16 -8.79
CA GLY A 161 -16.47 11.39 -7.37
C GLY A 161 -15.50 10.40 -6.75
N PHE A 162 -14.84 10.85 -5.69
CA PHE A 162 -13.94 10.03 -4.88
C PHE A 162 -14.45 10.07 -3.43
N ARG A 163 -14.48 8.93 -2.74
CA ARG A 163 -14.98 8.81 -1.37
C ARG A 163 -14.09 7.88 -0.57
N GLU A 164 -13.32 8.43 0.33
CA GLU A 164 -12.41 7.66 1.18
C GLU A 164 -13.17 7.06 2.37
N LYS A 165 -13.05 5.74 2.56
CA LYS A 165 -13.53 4.97 3.71
C LYS A 165 -14.98 5.29 4.13
N PRO A 166 -15.98 4.96 3.29
CA PRO A 166 -17.39 5.18 3.61
C PRO A 166 -17.84 4.31 4.78
N ASN A 167 -18.97 4.66 5.39
CA ASN A 167 -19.63 3.77 6.34
C ASN A 167 -20.25 2.55 5.64
N GLN A 168 -20.69 1.55 6.41
CA GLN A 168 -21.21 0.29 5.90
C GLN A 168 -22.40 0.47 4.94
N GLU A 169 -23.38 1.30 5.33
CA GLU A 169 -24.59 1.57 4.53
C GLU A 169 -24.23 2.20 3.17
N THR A 170 -23.32 3.16 3.18
CA THR A 170 -22.83 3.82 1.97
C THR A 170 -22.06 2.84 1.08
N ALA A 171 -21.18 1.99 1.66
CA ALA A 171 -20.46 0.97 0.92
C ALA A 171 -21.38 -0.06 0.24
N GLU A 172 -22.48 -0.45 0.92
CA GLU A 172 -23.51 -1.33 0.35
C GLU A 172 -24.26 -0.66 -0.81
N ALA A 173 -24.55 0.64 -0.68
CA ALA A 173 -25.19 1.41 -1.75
C ALA A 173 -24.26 1.51 -2.98
N PHE A 174 -22.96 1.76 -2.78
CA PHE A 174 -21.97 1.82 -3.86
C PHE A 174 -21.83 0.47 -4.57
N LEU A 175 -21.82 -0.64 -3.82
CA LEU A 175 -21.79 -1.97 -4.42
C LEU A 175 -23.02 -2.25 -5.30
N LYS A 176 -24.21 -1.83 -4.87
CA LYS A 176 -25.46 -2.02 -5.60
C LYS A 176 -25.59 -1.15 -6.85
N SER A 177 -25.04 0.05 -6.85
CA SER A 177 -25.11 0.98 -7.99
C SER A 177 -24.32 0.51 -9.21
N GLY A 178 -23.22 -0.24 -8.98
CA GLY A 178 -22.42 -0.88 -10.03
C GLY A 178 -21.47 0.04 -10.81
N ASN A 179 -21.48 1.36 -10.57
CA ASN A 179 -20.60 2.36 -11.20
C ASN A 179 -19.45 2.82 -10.28
N PHE A 180 -19.26 2.15 -9.14
CA PHE A 180 -18.15 2.40 -8.24
C PHE A 180 -17.05 1.35 -8.38
N PHE A 181 -15.82 1.81 -8.16
CA PHE A 181 -14.61 1.00 -8.09
C PHE A 181 -13.93 1.21 -6.74
N TRP A 182 -13.23 0.21 -6.21
CA TRP A 182 -12.29 0.42 -5.12
C TRP A 182 -11.06 1.16 -5.64
N ASN A 183 -10.59 2.14 -4.89
CA ASN A 183 -9.28 2.74 -5.10
C ASN A 183 -8.19 1.74 -4.70
N SER A 184 -7.30 1.41 -5.63
CA SER A 184 -6.19 0.49 -5.35
C SER A 184 -5.06 1.13 -4.53
N GLY A 185 -5.05 2.45 -4.38
CA GLY A 185 -3.93 3.19 -3.79
C GLY A 185 -2.69 3.28 -4.70
N MET A 186 -2.81 2.86 -5.96
CA MET A 186 -1.78 3.06 -6.97
C MET A 186 -2.14 4.26 -7.85
N PHE A 187 -1.13 5.07 -8.20
CA PHE A 187 -1.32 6.29 -8.99
C PHE A 187 -0.25 6.41 -10.07
N CYS A 188 -0.61 7.11 -11.15
CA CYS A 188 0.33 7.41 -12.24
C CYS A 188 0.08 8.85 -12.73
N PHE A 189 1.12 9.69 -12.73
CA PHE A 189 1.01 11.10 -13.10
C PHE A 189 2.39 11.73 -13.38
N GLN A 190 2.42 12.88 -14.05
CA GLN A 190 3.63 13.70 -14.14
C GLN A 190 3.95 14.33 -12.78
N ALA A 191 5.24 14.36 -12.41
CA ALA A 191 5.70 14.94 -11.15
C ALA A 191 5.24 16.41 -11.00
N GLY A 192 5.35 17.21 -12.06
CA GLY A 192 4.92 18.61 -12.07
C GLY A 192 3.43 18.77 -11.85
N VAL A 193 2.61 17.92 -12.49
CA VAL A 193 1.14 17.96 -12.33
C VAL A 193 0.75 17.71 -10.88
N TYR A 194 1.35 16.70 -10.23
CA TYR A 194 1.08 16.42 -8.83
C TYR A 194 1.49 17.59 -7.91
N LEU A 195 2.68 18.15 -8.12
CA LEU A 195 3.18 19.27 -7.31
C LEU A 195 2.32 20.53 -7.47
N ASP A 196 1.82 20.81 -8.66
CA ASP A 196 0.92 21.96 -8.92
C ASP A 196 -0.42 21.77 -8.20
N GLU A 197 -1.02 20.58 -8.27
CA GLU A 197 -2.27 20.27 -7.55
C GLU A 197 -2.06 20.30 -6.03
N LEU A 198 -0.99 19.70 -5.53
CA LEU A 198 -0.66 19.74 -4.10
C LEU A 198 -0.45 21.16 -3.60
N LYS A 199 0.27 22.00 -4.37
CA LYS A 199 0.48 23.42 -4.04
C LYS A 199 -0.82 24.22 -4.03
N SER A 200 -1.75 23.88 -4.94
CA SER A 200 -3.04 24.55 -5.04
C SER A 200 -3.97 24.19 -3.89
N PHE A 201 -4.07 22.92 -3.53
CA PHE A 201 -5.04 22.43 -2.54
C PHE A 201 -4.50 22.39 -1.11
N GLU A 202 -3.19 22.13 -0.96
CA GLU A 202 -2.51 21.98 0.34
C GLU A 202 -1.17 22.72 0.34
N PRO A 203 -1.18 24.07 0.24
CA PRO A 203 0.03 24.88 0.10
C PRO A 203 1.01 24.72 1.28
N GLU A 204 0.52 24.45 2.49
CA GLU A 204 1.37 24.22 3.66
C GLU A 204 2.11 22.88 3.55
N VAL A 205 1.43 21.79 3.12
CA VAL A 205 2.07 20.50 2.88
C VAL A 205 3.14 20.63 1.81
N TYR A 206 2.83 21.32 0.71
CA TYR A 206 3.81 21.57 -0.35
C TYR A 206 5.05 22.32 0.15
N ALA A 207 4.86 23.44 0.85
CA ALA A 207 5.96 24.32 1.27
C ALA A 207 6.86 23.65 2.32
N THR A 208 6.26 22.99 3.32
CA THR A 208 7.00 22.32 4.40
C THR A 208 7.69 21.06 3.90
N SER A 209 7.05 20.27 3.03
CA SER A 209 7.68 19.11 2.39
C SER A 209 8.86 19.51 1.51
N LYS A 210 8.71 20.60 0.73
CA LYS A 210 9.80 21.13 -0.09
C LYS A 210 11.00 21.55 0.75
N THR A 211 10.75 22.27 1.85
CA THR A 211 11.81 22.70 2.77
C THR A 211 12.54 21.50 3.40
N ALA A 212 11.81 20.48 3.82
CA ALA A 212 12.42 19.26 4.38
C ALA A 212 13.24 18.52 3.32
N PHE A 213 12.73 18.42 2.09
CA PHE A 213 13.42 17.74 0.99
C PHE A 213 14.71 18.48 0.56
N GLU A 214 14.68 19.81 0.42
CA GLU A 214 15.85 20.62 0.02
C GLU A 214 17.00 20.58 1.04
N LYS A 215 16.69 20.24 2.29
CA LYS A 215 17.67 20.10 3.37
C LYS A 215 18.01 18.64 3.71
N ALA A 216 17.51 17.70 2.92
CA ALA A 216 17.84 16.30 3.11
C ALA A 216 19.34 16.03 2.86
N GLU A 217 19.96 15.22 3.70
CA GLU A 217 21.34 14.79 3.56
C GLU A 217 21.39 13.32 3.17
N GLU A 218 22.01 13.01 2.03
CA GLU A 218 22.11 11.65 1.48
C GLU A 218 20.75 10.91 1.39
N GLY A 219 19.68 11.66 1.05
CA GLY A 219 18.32 11.13 0.96
C GLY A 219 17.58 11.01 2.29
N LYS A 220 18.23 11.34 3.43
CA LYS A 220 17.59 11.32 4.76
C LYS A 220 17.00 12.68 5.10
N LEU A 221 15.71 12.68 5.42
CA LEU A 221 15.01 13.89 5.85
C LEU A 221 15.33 14.22 7.31
N ASP A 222 15.36 15.51 7.62
CA ASP A 222 15.52 16.00 9.00
C ASP A 222 14.23 15.78 9.80
N PHE A 223 14.36 15.35 11.07
CA PHE A 223 13.22 15.03 11.94
C PHE A 223 12.38 16.27 12.29
N ASP A 224 13.02 17.37 12.69
CA ASP A 224 12.31 18.56 13.14
C ASP A 224 11.58 19.24 11.99
N LEU A 225 12.20 19.28 10.80
CA LEU A 225 11.55 19.76 9.59
C LEU A 225 10.39 18.85 9.16
N SER A 226 10.57 17.53 9.26
CA SER A 226 9.52 16.57 8.95
C SER A 226 8.32 16.69 9.89
N MET A 227 8.54 16.95 11.17
CA MET A 227 7.47 17.15 12.16
C MET A 227 6.56 18.34 11.84
N ASN A 228 7.07 19.36 11.14
CA ASN A 228 6.29 20.54 10.74
C ASN A 228 5.36 20.26 9.52
N ILE A 229 5.50 19.12 8.84
CA ILE A 229 4.66 18.80 7.69
C ILE A 229 3.28 18.33 8.19
N PRO A 230 2.16 18.92 7.73
CA PRO A 230 0.82 18.42 8.05
C PRO A 230 0.65 16.97 7.56
N SER A 231 0.13 16.10 8.44
CA SER A 231 -0.06 14.67 8.13
C SER A 231 -1.40 14.43 7.46
N ILE A 232 -1.40 14.32 6.14
CA ILE A 232 -2.59 14.11 5.32
C ILE A 232 -2.32 13.07 4.23
N SER A 233 -3.32 12.21 3.92
CA SER A 233 -3.19 11.28 2.79
C SER A 233 -3.38 11.99 1.47
N VAL A 234 -2.78 11.44 0.41
CA VAL A 234 -2.93 11.93 -0.97
C VAL A 234 -4.40 11.94 -1.41
N ASP A 235 -5.18 10.99 -0.89
CA ASP A 235 -6.61 10.89 -1.21
C ASP A 235 -7.35 12.16 -0.80
N TYR A 236 -7.20 12.61 0.44
CA TYR A 236 -7.79 13.86 0.94
C TYR A 236 -7.09 15.13 0.44
N ALA A 237 -5.76 15.06 0.26
CA ALA A 237 -5.00 16.23 -0.14
C ALA A 237 -5.27 16.64 -1.59
N VAL A 238 -5.36 15.66 -2.49
CA VAL A 238 -5.41 15.89 -3.94
C VAL A 238 -6.56 15.13 -4.60
N MET A 239 -6.71 13.80 -4.39
CA MET A 239 -7.57 12.97 -5.24
C MET A 239 -9.06 13.31 -5.13
N GLU A 240 -9.53 13.72 -3.95
CA GLU A 240 -10.92 14.15 -3.75
C GLU A 240 -11.22 15.57 -4.29
N LYS A 241 -10.17 16.35 -4.64
CA LYS A 241 -10.29 17.77 -4.97
C LYS A 241 -10.00 18.10 -6.43
N THR A 242 -9.15 17.30 -7.07
CA THR A 242 -8.67 17.58 -8.42
C THR A 242 -9.68 17.19 -9.50
N ASP A 243 -9.84 18.06 -10.49
CA ASP A 243 -10.60 17.78 -11.72
C ASP A 243 -9.75 17.05 -12.79
N LYS A 244 -8.44 16.87 -12.54
CA LYS A 244 -7.52 16.19 -13.47
C LYS A 244 -7.46 14.68 -13.26
N ILE A 245 -8.33 14.11 -12.43
CA ILE A 245 -8.29 12.68 -12.09
C ILE A 245 -8.98 11.82 -13.15
N LYS A 246 -8.35 10.70 -13.50
CA LYS A 246 -8.90 9.62 -14.32
C LYS A 246 -8.77 8.29 -13.59
N VAL A 247 -9.63 7.34 -13.92
CA VAL A 247 -9.54 5.98 -13.43
C VAL A 247 -9.31 5.02 -14.59
N VAL A 248 -8.41 4.05 -14.41
CA VAL A 248 -8.30 2.90 -15.30
C VAL A 248 -9.07 1.73 -14.67
N PRO A 249 -10.27 1.39 -15.19
CA PRO A 249 -10.99 0.20 -14.73
C PRO A 249 -10.16 -1.05 -14.96
N SER A 250 -9.84 -1.75 -13.88
CA SER A 250 -8.84 -2.82 -13.87
C SER A 250 -9.44 -4.16 -13.49
N THR A 251 -8.96 -5.21 -14.17
CA THR A 251 -9.46 -6.59 -14.00
C THR A 251 -8.42 -7.54 -13.40
N PHE A 252 -7.21 -7.04 -13.09
CA PHE A 252 -6.21 -7.87 -12.42
C PHE A 252 -6.65 -8.22 -10.99
N ALA A 253 -6.27 -9.40 -10.54
CA ALA A 253 -6.55 -9.80 -9.16
C ALA A 253 -5.62 -9.04 -8.21
N TRP A 254 -6.23 -8.41 -7.21
CA TRP A 254 -5.58 -7.53 -6.24
C TRP A 254 -6.04 -7.82 -4.82
N SER A 255 -5.11 -7.67 -3.88
CA SER A 255 -5.40 -7.65 -2.45
C SER A 255 -4.39 -6.75 -1.75
N ASP A 256 -4.88 -5.94 -0.80
CA ASP A 256 -4.03 -5.16 0.09
C ASP A 256 -3.31 -6.03 1.14
N MET A 257 -3.67 -7.32 1.24
CA MET A 257 -3.16 -8.25 2.26
C MET A 257 -3.17 -7.64 3.68
N GLY A 258 -4.22 -6.88 3.96
CA GLY A 258 -4.30 -6.01 5.15
C GLY A 258 -4.75 -6.71 6.43
N SER A 259 -5.18 -7.98 6.37
CA SER A 259 -5.68 -8.73 7.53
C SER A 259 -5.47 -10.23 7.38
N PHE A 260 -5.64 -10.99 8.47
CA PHE A 260 -5.60 -12.45 8.42
C PHE A 260 -6.74 -13.07 7.60
N GLU A 261 -7.83 -12.36 7.36
CA GLU A 261 -8.86 -12.81 6.44
C GLU A 261 -8.33 -12.90 5.01
N SER A 262 -7.64 -11.85 4.53
CA SER A 262 -7.04 -11.84 3.19
C SER A 262 -5.90 -12.87 3.04
N ILE A 263 -5.10 -13.08 4.08
CA ILE A 263 -4.06 -14.13 4.11
C ILE A 263 -4.71 -15.51 4.05
N TYR A 264 -5.75 -15.76 4.84
CA TYR A 264 -6.49 -17.02 4.82
C TYR A 264 -7.03 -17.35 3.44
N ASP A 265 -7.69 -16.38 2.80
CA ASP A 265 -8.28 -16.56 1.47
C ASP A 265 -7.19 -16.82 0.39
N HIS A 266 -6.06 -16.14 0.51
CA HIS A 266 -4.90 -16.35 -0.37
C HIS A 266 -4.31 -17.75 -0.17
N PHE A 267 -3.97 -18.13 1.04
CA PHE A 267 -3.37 -19.45 1.35
C PHE A 267 -4.31 -20.61 0.99
N LYS A 268 -5.61 -20.47 1.24
CA LYS A 268 -6.60 -21.46 0.83
C LYS A 268 -6.63 -21.66 -0.69
N LYS A 269 -6.54 -20.57 -1.48
CA LYS A 269 -6.45 -20.64 -2.94
C LYS A 269 -5.18 -21.36 -3.43
N GLN A 270 -4.10 -21.25 -2.67
CA GLN A 270 -2.83 -21.94 -2.95
C GLN A 270 -2.79 -23.39 -2.43
N GLY A 271 -3.88 -23.89 -1.85
CA GLY A 271 -3.97 -25.26 -1.36
C GLY A 271 -3.39 -25.48 0.05
N HIS A 272 -3.17 -24.42 0.82
CA HIS A 272 -2.79 -24.55 2.23
C HIS A 272 -3.88 -25.31 3.02
N PRO A 273 -3.50 -26.24 3.89
CA PRO A 273 -4.47 -27.08 4.59
C PRO A 273 -5.50 -26.30 5.40
N VAL A 274 -6.76 -26.63 5.17
CA VAL A 274 -7.92 -26.10 5.91
C VAL A 274 -8.78 -27.29 6.32
N ASP A 275 -9.16 -27.37 7.58
CA ASP A 275 -10.03 -28.45 8.03
C ASP A 275 -11.48 -28.32 7.52
N SER A 276 -12.29 -29.34 7.76
CA SER A 276 -13.70 -29.37 7.31
C SER A 276 -14.59 -28.30 7.93
N LYS A 277 -14.11 -27.61 8.99
CA LYS A 277 -14.82 -26.52 9.69
C LYS A 277 -14.25 -25.14 9.37
N GLY A 278 -13.31 -25.05 8.41
CA GLY A 278 -12.71 -23.80 7.99
C GLY A 278 -11.60 -23.28 8.89
N ASN A 279 -10.99 -24.14 9.73
CA ASN A 279 -9.87 -23.74 10.56
C ASN A 279 -8.54 -23.90 9.81
N MET A 280 -7.57 -23.01 10.08
CA MET A 280 -6.26 -22.99 9.44
C MET A 280 -5.16 -22.72 10.47
N VAL A 281 -4.00 -23.33 10.28
CA VAL A 281 -2.78 -23.09 11.06
C VAL A 281 -1.74 -22.41 10.17
N ILE A 282 -1.10 -21.37 10.67
CA ILE A 282 -0.08 -20.58 9.95
C ILE A 282 1.19 -20.51 10.83
N GLY A 283 2.36 -20.69 10.22
CA GLY A 283 3.66 -20.46 10.87
C GLY A 283 4.20 -21.64 11.65
N THR A 284 3.57 -22.82 11.60
CA THR A 284 4.10 -24.05 12.21
C THR A 284 3.64 -25.29 11.46
N ASN A 285 4.45 -26.36 11.52
CA ASN A 285 4.13 -27.70 11.04
C ASN A 285 3.71 -28.64 12.19
N LEU A 286 3.51 -28.12 13.40
CA LEU A 286 3.03 -28.92 14.51
C LEU A 286 1.62 -29.44 14.23
N HIS A 287 1.41 -30.73 14.48
CA HIS A 287 0.08 -31.31 14.39
C HIS A 287 -0.88 -30.55 15.33
N THR A 288 -1.97 -30.04 14.78
CA THR A 288 -2.91 -29.19 15.49
C THR A 288 -4.34 -29.67 15.25
N GLU A 289 -5.08 -29.89 16.31
CA GLU A 289 -6.49 -30.26 16.28
C GLU A 289 -7.38 -29.11 16.81
N PHE A 290 -8.46 -28.84 16.11
CA PHE A 290 -9.45 -27.85 16.52
C PHE A 290 -10.72 -28.55 17.03
N LEU A 291 -10.94 -28.57 18.32
CA LEU A 291 -12.13 -29.20 18.92
C LEU A 291 -13.16 -28.10 19.26
N GLY A 292 -14.35 -28.20 18.67
CA GLY A 292 -15.44 -27.24 18.92
C GLY A 292 -15.30 -25.88 18.25
N LEU A 293 -14.19 -25.63 17.49
CA LEU A 293 -13.92 -24.37 16.81
C LEU A 293 -14.31 -24.42 15.33
N LYS A 294 -14.69 -23.26 14.78
CA LYS A 294 -15.03 -23.07 13.35
C LYS A 294 -14.48 -21.73 12.87
N ASN A 295 -14.03 -21.67 11.61
CA ASN A 295 -13.48 -20.47 10.99
C ASN A 295 -12.42 -19.80 11.88
N THR A 296 -11.52 -20.60 12.46
CA THR A 296 -10.53 -20.16 13.42
C THR A 296 -9.14 -20.27 12.80
N LEU A 297 -8.33 -19.23 12.98
CA LEU A 297 -6.93 -19.23 12.61
C LEU A 297 -6.08 -19.36 13.87
N LEU A 298 -5.06 -20.22 13.80
CA LEU A 298 -3.96 -20.28 14.75
C LEU A 298 -2.71 -19.82 14.02
N ILE A 299 -2.10 -18.76 14.52
CA ILE A 299 -0.85 -18.20 13.99
C ILE A 299 0.23 -18.39 15.04
N HIS A 300 1.33 -19.01 14.63
CA HIS A 300 2.45 -19.32 15.50
C HIS A 300 3.72 -18.63 15.01
N THR A 301 4.40 -17.95 15.92
CA THR A 301 5.77 -17.46 15.77
C THR A 301 6.61 -18.04 16.93
N PRO A 302 7.96 -17.96 16.91
CA PRO A 302 8.78 -18.50 17.98
C PRO A 302 8.47 -17.94 19.37
N ASP A 303 7.92 -16.74 19.45
CA ASP A 303 7.69 -15.96 20.66
C ASP A 303 6.20 -15.69 20.97
N ALA A 304 5.29 -16.03 20.06
CA ALA A 304 3.87 -15.75 20.26
C ALA A 304 2.94 -16.72 19.52
N ILE A 305 1.76 -16.93 20.09
CA ILE A 305 0.65 -17.60 19.44
C ILE A 305 -0.56 -16.67 19.46
N LEU A 306 -1.17 -16.46 18.30
CA LEU A 306 -2.45 -15.78 18.16
C LEU A 306 -3.51 -16.79 17.72
N VAL A 307 -4.65 -16.81 18.41
CA VAL A 307 -5.83 -17.58 18.01
C VAL A 307 -6.99 -16.61 17.85
N LEU A 308 -7.61 -16.60 16.67
CA LEU A 308 -8.72 -15.70 16.37
C LEU A 308 -9.76 -16.37 15.48
N LYS A 309 -11.01 -15.91 15.56
CA LYS A 309 -11.99 -16.17 14.50
C LYS A 309 -11.68 -15.31 13.28
N LYS A 310 -11.89 -15.84 12.08
CA LYS A 310 -11.65 -15.13 10.83
C LYS A 310 -12.34 -13.76 10.81
N ASP A 311 -13.58 -13.67 11.28
CA ASP A 311 -14.38 -12.45 11.31
C ASP A 311 -13.82 -11.36 12.26
N ASN A 312 -12.91 -11.72 13.17
CA ASN A 312 -12.26 -10.81 14.11
C ASN A 312 -10.87 -10.37 13.63
N ALA A 313 -10.50 -10.63 12.38
CA ALA A 313 -9.16 -10.32 11.85
C ALA A 313 -8.79 -8.83 11.95
N GLN A 314 -9.76 -7.91 11.89
CA GLN A 314 -9.52 -6.47 12.06
C GLN A 314 -9.17 -6.08 13.50
N ASP A 315 -9.62 -6.85 14.50
CA ASP A 315 -9.38 -6.56 15.92
C ASP A 315 -7.93 -6.84 16.35
N VAL A 316 -7.13 -7.52 15.53
CA VAL A 316 -5.71 -7.78 15.80
C VAL A 316 -4.94 -6.47 16.02
N LYS A 317 -5.33 -5.39 15.34
CA LYS A 317 -4.75 -4.06 15.58
C LYS A 317 -4.85 -3.62 17.05
N LYS A 318 -5.98 -3.90 17.71
CA LYS A 318 -6.17 -3.58 19.13
C LYS A 318 -5.22 -4.37 20.04
N VAL A 319 -4.93 -5.63 19.65
CA VAL A 319 -3.95 -6.46 20.35
C VAL A 319 -2.56 -5.86 20.22
N PHE A 320 -2.17 -5.48 18.99
CA PHE A 320 -0.89 -4.82 18.73
C PHE A 320 -0.73 -3.53 19.55
N GLU A 321 -1.71 -2.63 19.51
CA GLU A 321 -1.70 -1.36 20.24
C GLU A 321 -1.64 -1.54 21.77
N ARG A 322 -2.27 -2.59 22.29
CA ARG A 322 -2.15 -2.97 23.70
C ARG A 322 -0.75 -3.47 24.04
N LEU A 323 -0.23 -4.40 23.23
CA LEU A 323 1.11 -4.96 23.44
C LEU A 323 2.21 -3.91 23.31
N GLU A 324 2.04 -2.93 22.43
CA GLU A 324 2.98 -1.81 22.29
C GLU A 324 3.18 -1.05 23.62
N LYS A 325 2.15 -1.02 24.46
CA LYS A 325 2.20 -0.37 25.79
C LYS A 325 2.64 -1.31 26.90
N GLU A 326 2.20 -2.58 26.85
CA GLU A 326 2.37 -3.53 27.94
C GLU A 326 3.60 -4.43 27.77
N LYS A 327 3.94 -4.79 26.51
CA LYS A 327 5.00 -5.74 26.14
C LYS A 327 5.63 -5.34 24.82
N PRO A 328 6.33 -4.19 24.75
CA PRO A 328 6.86 -3.65 23.49
C PRO A 328 7.82 -4.60 22.76
N GLU A 329 8.47 -5.52 23.48
CA GLU A 329 9.34 -6.56 22.91
C GLU A 329 8.60 -7.51 21.96
N LEU A 330 7.27 -7.69 22.14
CA LEU A 330 6.47 -8.55 21.27
C LEU A 330 6.00 -7.86 19.99
N VAL A 331 6.23 -6.56 19.82
CA VAL A 331 5.84 -5.79 18.64
C VAL A 331 7.03 -5.10 17.96
N SER A 332 8.21 -5.19 18.57
CA SER A 332 9.47 -4.61 18.07
C SER A 332 10.09 -5.39 16.93
#